data_581a5f42a2692760ec4d3e15bc41e51e
#
_entry.id   581a5f42a2692760ec4d3e15bc41e51e
#
_cell.length_a   1.000
_cell.length_b   1.000
_cell.length_c   1.000
_cell.angle_alpha   90.00
_cell.angle_beta   90.00
_cell.angle_gamma   90.00
#
_symmetry.space_group_name_H-M   'P 1'
#
loop_
_entity.id
_entity.type
_entity.pdbx_description
1 polymer ?
#
loop_
_entity_poly.entity_id
_entity_poly.type
_entity_poly.pdbx_seq_one_letter_code
_entity_poly.pdbx_strand_id
1 'polypeptide(L)'
;VGDWAKPATPIPLADDEGFRRTGDAGDKRSADTTAPEENSCEDNAGAQSHELGIIELAPLPGFPVQRDLIADIDPMLDQIRKLKPYLQADGVLATTSEGKVDVFEYLQRPEQLAKYELLSNCIACGVCEGACPVYAGGDAFIGPAALISTSRFVNDSRDTATDERLDAIDTADGVAACQSVRACSRHCPRGIDVGEEMWQIVARVRER
;
A
#
# COMPACT_ATOMS: atom_id res chain seq x y z
N VAL A 1 -9.36 -5.75 23.38
CA VAL A 1 -8.82 -6.62 22.34
C VAL A 1 -9.76 -6.45 21.17
N GLY A 2 -9.32 -5.71 20.16
CA GLY A 2 -10.18 -5.27 19.09
C GLY A 2 -10.47 -6.35 18.04
N ASP A 3 -11.39 -6.06 17.15
CA ASP A 3 -11.91 -6.94 16.09
C ASP A 3 -10.88 -7.53 15.11
N TRP A 4 -9.63 -7.18 15.23
CA TRP A 4 -8.59 -7.74 14.36
C TRP A 4 -8.01 -9.09 14.83
N ALA A 5 -8.57 -9.66 15.88
CA ALA A 5 -8.37 -11.06 16.21
C ALA A 5 -9.27 -12.01 15.39
N LYS A 6 -10.17 -11.48 14.56
CA LYS A 6 -10.89 -12.33 13.60
C LYS A 6 -9.92 -12.72 12.48
N PRO A 7 -9.88 -14.00 12.08
CA PRO A 7 -9.12 -14.39 10.91
C PRO A 7 -9.59 -13.51 9.76
N ALA A 8 -8.61 -12.89 9.07
CA ALA A 8 -8.92 -12.21 7.83
C ALA A 8 -9.53 -13.26 6.90
N THR A 9 -10.83 -13.21 6.74
CA THR A 9 -11.48 -13.94 5.65
C THR A 9 -10.72 -13.52 4.41
N PRO A 10 -10.20 -14.43 3.60
CA PRO A 10 -9.57 -14.05 2.34
C PRO A 10 -10.57 -13.16 1.63
N ILE A 11 -10.23 -11.90 1.41
CA ILE A 11 -11.07 -11.01 0.63
C ILE A 11 -11.07 -11.63 -0.77
N PRO A 12 -12.20 -12.15 -1.25
CA PRO A 12 -12.26 -12.75 -2.57
C PRO A 12 -11.81 -11.70 -3.58
N LEU A 13 -10.86 -12.06 -4.41
CA LEU A 13 -10.38 -11.19 -5.46
C LEU A 13 -11.48 -11.06 -6.51
N ALA A 14 -11.83 -9.86 -6.88
CA ALA A 14 -12.58 -9.41 -8.05
C ALA A 14 -14.09 -9.65 -8.09
N ASP A 15 -14.65 -10.73 -7.53
CA ASP A 15 -16.09 -11.04 -7.64
C ASP A 15 -16.82 -10.82 -6.31
N ASP A 16 -16.17 -10.13 -5.39
CA ASP A 16 -16.70 -9.88 -4.07
C ASP A 16 -17.72 -8.74 -4.12
N GLU A 17 -18.97 -9.07 -3.90
CA GLU A 17 -20.02 -8.08 -3.75
C GLU A 17 -19.82 -7.15 -2.54
N GLY A 18 -18.87 -7.46 -1.66
CA GLY A 18 -18.55 -6.71 -0.44
C GLY A 18 -17.57 -5.56 -0.63
N PHE A 19 -16.75 -5.53 -1.70
CA PHE A 19 -15.75 -4.49 -1.93
C PHE A 19 -15.87 -3.88 -3.32
N ARG A 20 -16.77 -2.92 -3.47
CA ARG A 20 -16.87 -2.12 -4.70
C ARG A 20 -16.01 -0.87 -4.57
N ARG A 21 -15.15 -0.64 -5.55
CA ARG A 21 -14.41 0.61 -5.69
C ARG A 21 -15.42 1.75 -5.84
N THR A 22 -15.26 2.80 -5.07
CA THR A 22 -16.00 4.04 -5.26
C THR A 22 -15.69 4.57 -6.65
N GLY A 23 -16.66 4.52 -7.56
CA GLY A 23 -16.46 4.95 -8.94
C GLY A 23 -17.09 4.04 -9.99
N ASP A 24 -17.53 2.85 -9.65
CA ASP A 24 -18.32 2.05 -10.57
C ASP A 24 -19.67 2.72 -10.82
N ALA A 25 -19.84 3.22 -12.03
CA ALA A 25 -21.03 3.95 -12.50
C ALA A 25 -22.28 3.03 -12.63
N GLY A 26 -22.49 2.15 -11.66
CA GLY A 26 -23.56 1.18 -11.64
C GLY A 26 -24.29 1.00 -10.32
N ASP A 27 -23.85 1.68 -9.27
CA ASP A 27 -24.51 1.56 -7.96
C ASP A 27 -25.85 2.32 -7.95
N LYS A 28 -26.85 1.66 -8.46
CA LYS A 28 -28.25 2.02 -8.21
C LYS A 28 -28.64 1.55 -6.83
N ARG A 29 -28.19 2.19 -5.79
CA ARG A 29 -28.85 2.09 -4.49
C ARG A 29 -30.21 2.77 -4.64
N SER A 30 -31.22 1.97 -4.78
CA SER A 30 -32.58 2.40 -4.55
C SER A 30 -32.62 2.93 -3.12
N ALA A 31 -32.98 4.20 -2.98
CA ALA A 31 -33.30 4.80 -1.69
C ALA A 31 -34.60 4.19 -1.19
N ASP A 32 -34.54 3.00 -0.65
CA ASP A 32 -35.62 2.43 0.13
C ASP A 32 -35.34 2.78 1.60
N THR A 33 -35.88 3.90 1.99
CA THR A 33 -35.86 4.45 3.35
C THR A 33 -36.95 3.78 4.17
N THR A 34 -36.90 2.49 4.36
CA THR A 34 -37.57 1.82 5.46
C THR A 34 -36.57 1.72 6.60
N ALA A 35 -36.88 2.43 7.69
CA ALA A 35 -36.12 2.30 8.94
C ALA A 35 -36.04 0.83 9.33
N PRO A 36 -34.86 0.35 9.79
CA PRO A 36 -34.77 -1.02 10.30
C PRO A 36 -35.70 -1.16 11.48
N GLU A 37 -36.66 -2.08 11.39
CA GLU A 37 -37.40 -2.56 12.55
C GLU A 37 -36.40 -3.00 13.60
N GLU A 38 -36.63 -2.55 14.85
CA GLU A 38 -35.87 -2.98 16.01
C GLU A 38 -35.97 -4.50 16.13
N ASN A 39 -34.98 -5.21 15.62
CA ASN A 39 -34.80 -6.62 15.85
C ASN A 39 -34.44 -6.78 17.33
N SER A 40 -35.48 -7.13 18.14
CA SER A 40 -35.27 -7.72 19.45
C SER A 40 -34.29 -8.88 19.31
N CYS A 41 -33.19 -8.84 20.07
CA CYS A 41 -32.29 -9.97 20.23
C CYS A 41 -33.12 -11.12 20.91
N GLU A 42 -33.78 -11.93 20.09
CA GLU A 42 -34.24 -13.22 20.54
C GLU A 42 -33.02 -14.09 20.74
N ASP A 43 -32.81 -14.51 21.99
CA ASP A 43 -31.75 -15.44 22.36
C ASP A 43 -31.87 -16.71 21.51
N ASN A 44 -31.06 -16.82 20.51
CA ASN A 44 -30.96 -18.02 19.69
C ASN A 44 -30.21 -19.09 20.49
N ALA A 45 -30.95 -19.71 21.42
CA ALA A 45 -30.49 -20.83 22.27
C ALA A 45 -30.21 -22.11 21.46
N GLY A 46 -29.85 -21.98 20.17
CA GLY A 46 -29.56 -23.07 19.27
C GLY A 46 -28.37 -22.84 18.33
N ALA A 47 -27.62 -21.76 18.54
CA ALA A 47 -26.40 -21.55 17.77
C ALA A 47 -25.38 -22.64 18.15
N GLN A 48 -25.24 -23.66 17.29
CA GLN A 48 -24.16 -24.61 17.41
C GLN A 48 -22.87 -23.80 17.28
N SER A 49 -22.07 -23.75 18.34
CA SER A 49 -20.72 -23.21 18.30
C SER A 49 -19.91 -24.12 17.37
N HIS A 50 -19.74 -23.71 16.11
CA HIS A 50 -18.77 -24.33 15.25
C HIS A 50 -17.39 -23.98 15.82
N GLU A 51 -16.70 -24.97 16.36
CA GLU A 51 -15.29 -24.81 16.67
C GLU A 51 -14.56 -24.50 15.36
N LEU A 52 -14.07 -23.25 15.23
CA LEU A 52 -13.35 -22.78 14.04
C LEU A 52 -11.94 -23.38 13.92
N GLY A 53 -11.60 -24.32 14.80
CA GLY A 53 -10.28 -24.92 14.85
C GLY A 53 -9.26 -24.05 15.61
N ILE A 54 -8.00 -24.47 15.54
CA ILE A 54 -6.86 -23.77 16.12
C ILE A 54 -6.27 -22.84 15.05
N ILE A 55 -6.13 -21.54 15.38
CA ILE A 55 -5.44 -20.56 14.56
C ILE A 55 -4.08 -20.30 15.20
N GLU A 56 -3.02 -20.61 14.48
CA GLU A 56 -1.66 -20.29 14.88
C GLU A 56 -1.27 -18.91 14.34
N LEU A 57 -0.78 -18.05 15.24
CA LEU A 57 -0.32 -16.71 14.90
C LEU A 57 1.20 -16.63 15.09
N ALA A 58 1.88 -16.01 14.13
CA ALA A 58 3.30 -15.73 14.18
C ALA A 58 3.57 -14.26 13.93
N PRO A 59 4.69 -13.69 14.43
CA PRO A 59 5.08 -12.34 14.09
C PRO A 59 5.38 -12.21 12.60
N LEU A 60 5.36 -10.97 12.10
CA LEU A 60 5.66 -10.68 10.69
C LEU A 60 7.04 -11.23 10.31
N PRO A 61 7.15 -12.13 9.32
CA PRO A 61 8.43 -12.73 8.94
C PRO A 61 9.38 -11.68 8.35
N GLY A 62 10.69 -11.95 8.47
CA GLY A 62 11.72 -11.05 7.93
C GLY A 62 12.03 -9.82 8.80
N PHE A 63 11.36 -9.65 9.93
CA PHE A 63 11.62 -8.56 10.87
C PHE A 63 12.05 -9.10 12.25
N PRO A 64 12.95 -8.40 12.96
CA PRO A 64 13.32 -8.78 14.32
C PRO A 64 12.11 -8.78 15.25
N VAL A 65 11.93 -9.83 16.03
CA VAL A 65 10.85 -9.90 17.00
C VAL A 65 11.29 -9.17 18.27
N GLN A 66 10.52 -8.16 18.68
CA GLN A 66 10.74 -7.45 19.94
C GLN A 66 10.11 -8.21 21.12
N ARG A 67 8.86 -8.62 20.97
CA ARG A 67 8.13 -9.41 21.97
C ARG A 67 6.86 -9.99 21.37
N ASP A 68 6.58 -11.25 21.62
CA ASP A 68 5.38 -11.96 21.18
C ASP A 68 5.13 -11.83 19.66
N LEU A 69 4.07 -11.15 19.26
CA LEU A 69 3.73 -10.87 17.86
C LEU A 69 4.24 -9.49 17.39
N ILE A 70 4.95 -8.75 18.23
CA ILE A 70 5.47 -7.43 17.90
C ILE A 70 6.81 -7.57 17.21
N ALA A 71 6.84 -7.22 15.94
CA ALA A 71 8.06 -7.15 15.14
C ALA A 71 8.56 -5.71 15.02
N ASP A 72 9.86 -5.53 14.88
CA ASP A 72 10.50 -4.24 14.65
C ASP A 72 10.47 -3.90 13.15
N ILE A 73 9.65 -2.93 12.79
CA ILE A 73 9.52 -2.45 11.40
C ILE A 73 10.33 -1.18 11.11
N ASP A 74 11.04 -0.64 12.10
CA ASP A 74 11.82 0.58 11.93
C ASP A 74 12.86 0.49 10.82
N PRO A 75 13.58 -0.63 10.61
CA PRO A 75 14.52 -0.77 9.49
C PRO A 75 13.86 -0.53 8.12
N MET A 76 12.65 -1.04 7.90
CA MET A 76 11.88 -0.80 6.68
C MET A 76 11.49 0.68 6.56
N LEU A 77 10.99 1.28 7.62
CA LEU A 77 10.60 2.69 7.63
C LEU A 77 11.80 3.60 7.35
N ASP A 78 12.97 3.25 7.85
CA ASP A 78 14.20 4.00 7.60
C ASP A 78 14.65 3.92 6.14
N GLN A 79 14.49 2.77 5.48
CA GLN A 79 14.73 2.66 4.05
C GLN A 79 13.75 3.54 3.24
N ILE A 80 12.47 3.52 3.59
CA ILE A 80 11.47 4.40 2.98
C ILE A 80 11.85 5.88 3.18
N ARG A 81 12.23 6.28 4.39
CA ARG A 81 12.62 7.68 4.72
C ARG A 81 13.83 8.16 3.93
N LYS A 82 14.83 7.30 3.70
CA LYS A 82 16.02 7.62 2.90
C LYS A 82 15.66 8.02 1.47
N LEU A 83 14.58 7.46 0.91
CA LEU A 83 14.13 7.73 -0.45
C LEU A 83 13.17 8.93 -0.55
N LYS A 84 13.11 9.77 0.49
CA LYS A 84 12.34 11.03 0.52
C LYS A 84 10.87 10.81 0.13
N PRO A 85 10.05 10.14 0.97
CA PRO A 85 8.67 9.74 0.65
C PRO A 85 7.70 10.92 0.71
N TYR A 86 7.99 11.98 0.00
CA TYR A 86 7.16 13.18 -0.11
C TYR A 86 7.32 13.81 -1.50
N LEU A 87 6.28 14.49 -1.95
CA LEU A 87 6.29 15.19 -3.24
C LEU A 87 7.36 16.27 -3.27
N GLN A 88 8.22 16.24 -4.25
CA GLN A 88 9.18 17.29 -4.55
C GLN A 88 8.70 18.00 -5.83
N ALA A 89 8.06 19.12 -5.66
CA ALA A 89 7.52 19.88 -6.77
C ALA A 89 8.01 21.32 -6.67
N ASP A 90 8.35 21.91 -7.80
CA ASP A 90 8.66 23.33 -7.89
C ASP A 90 7.35 24.12 -7.80
N GLY A 91 6.89 24.27 -6.56
CA GLY A 91 5.74 25.11 -6.26
C GLY A 91 6.13 26.56 -6.38
N VAL A 92 5.64 27.25 -7.39
CA VAL A 92 5.60 28.70 -7.36
C VAL A 92 4.55 29.08 -6.32
N LEU A 93 4.99 29.52 -5.15
CA LEU A 93 4.14 30.25 -4.24
C LEU A 93 3.79 31.57 -4.93
N ALA A 94 2.66 31.61 -5.65
CA ALA A 94 2.16 32.89 -6.10
C ALA A 94 1.64 33.63 -4.89
N THR A 95 2.02 34.88 -4.79
CA THR A 95 1.38 35.83 -3.88
C THR A 95 0.29 36.54 -4.67
N THR A 96 -0.90 36.59 -4.09
CA THR A 96 -1.96 37.44 -4.61
C THR A 96 -1.56 38.93 -4.56
N SER A 97 -2.23 39.76 -5.32
CA SER A 97 -1.99 41.22 -5.29
C SER A 97 -2.13 41.84 -3.88
N GLU A 98 -2.72 41.11 -2.93
CA GLU A 98 -2.86 41.47 -1.52
C GLU A 98 -1.76 40.92 -0.61
N GLY A 99 -0.74 40.25 -1.18
CA GLY A 99 0.40 39.65 -0.43
C GLY A 99 0.03 38.40 0.32
N LYS A 100 -1.12 37.76 0.09
CA LYS A 100 -1.46 36.47 0.63
C LYS A 100 -0.83 35.39 -0.24
N VAL A 101 -0.31 34.36 0.41
CA VAL A 101 0.16 33.14 -0.27
C VAL A 101 -1.06 32.44 -0.86
N ASP A 102 -1.10 32.34 -2.18
CA ASP A 102 -2.11 31.54 -2.86
C ASP A 102 -1.62 30.08 -2.82
N VAL A 103 -2.41 29.22 -2.22
CA VAL A 103 -2.11 27.78 -2.18
C VAL A 103 -2.54 27.20 -3.51
N PHE A 104 -1.58 26.99 -4.40
CA PHE A 104 -1.86 26.30 -5.65
C PHE A 104 -2.18 24.85 -5.39
N GLU A 105 -3.35 24.43 -5.82
CA GLU A 105 -3.57 23.03 -6.17
C GLU A 105 -2.76 22.72 -7.43
N TYR A 106 -1.82 21.77 -7.31
CA TYR A 106 -1.15 21.28 -8.48
C TYR A 106 -2.14 20.61 -9.40
N LEU A 107 -2.37 21.20 -10.57
CA LEU A 107 -3.30 20.66 -11.54
C LEU A 107 -2.78 19.31 -12.06
N GLN A 108 -3.61 18.30 -11.93
CA GLN A 108 -3.32 16.97 -12.43
C GLN A 108 -4.53 16.40 -13.15
N ARG A 109 -4.33 15.84 -14.33
CA ARG A 109 -5.40 15.19 -15.08
C ARG A 109 -5.69 13.78 -14.50
N PRO A 110 -6.93 13.30 -14.62
CA PRO A 110 -7.29 11.95 -14.13
C PRO A 110 -6.38 10.84 -14.66
N GLU A 111 -5.95 10.92 -15.93
CA GLU A 111 -5.07 9.92 -16.55
C GLU A 111 -3.66 9.93 -15.95
N GLN A 112 -3.22 11.06 -15.41
CA GLN A 112 -1.94 11.19 -14.71
C GLN A 112 -2.05 10.62 -13.29
N LEU A 113 -3.15 10.88 -12.61
CA LEU A 113 -3.44 10.33 -11.28
C LEU A 113 -3.55 8.79 -11.35
N ALA A 114 -4.23 8.26 -12.34
CA ALA A 114 -4.44 6.82 -12.51
C ALA A 114 -3.13 6.01 -12.53
N LYS A 115 -2.00 6.63 -12.89
CA LYS A 115 -0.69 5.95 -12.94
C LYS A 115 -0.16 5.55 -11.57
N TYR A 116 -0.54 6.26 -10.50
CA TYR A 116 -0.03 6.00 -9.16
C TYR A 116 -1.12 5.94 -8.08
N GLU A 117 -2.40 6.12 -8.44
CA GLU A 117 -3.51 6.12 -7.50
C GLU A 117 -3.51 4.87 -6.61
N LEU A 118 -3.35 3.68 -7.23
CA LEU A 118 -3.30 2.43 -6.49
C LEU A 118 -2.10 2.38 -5.53
N LEU A 119 -0.94 2.92 -5.94
CA LEU A 119 0.27 2.97 -5.11
C LEU A 119 0.08 3.86 -3.88
N SER A 120 -0.75 4.90 -3.99
CA SER A 120 -1.09 5.79 -2.87
C SER A 120 -1.85 5.08 -1.75
N ASN A 121 -2.45 3.91 -2.04
CA ASN A 121 -3.14 3.09 -1.05
C ASN A 121 -2.19 2.26 -0.18
N CYS A 122 -0.88 2.32 -0.39
CA CYS A 122 0.09 1.62 0.44
C CYS A 122 0.04 2.13 1.89
N ILE A 123 -0.14 1.20 2.84
CA ILE A 123 -0.23 1.49 4.28
C ILE A 123 1.07 1.16 5.02
N ALA A 124 2.16 0.89 4.30
CA ALA A 124 3.47 0.54 4.87
C ALA A 124 3.41 -0.60 5.92
N CYS A 125 2.57 -1.61 5.70
CA CYS A 125 2.35 -2.70 6.65
C CYS A 125 3.49 -3.74 6.71
N GLY A 126 4.47 -3.69 5.82
CA GLY A 126 5.62 -4.60 5.79
C GLY A 126 5.34 -6.02 5.26
N VAL A 127 4.09 -6.38 4.93
CA VAL A 127 3.76 -7.74 4.47
C VAL A 127 4.50 -8.11 3.18
N CYS A 128 4.69 -7.17 2.26
CA CYS A 128 5.46 -7.40 1.03
C CYS A 128 6.95 -7.67 1.32
N GLU A 129 7.51 -7.04 2.36
CA GLU A 129 8.87 -7.30 2.86
C GLU A 129 8.97 -8.72 3.42
N GLY A 130 8.06 -9.04 4.34
CA GLY A 130 8.04 -10.37 4.97
C GLY A 130 7.78 -11.51 4.00
N ALA A 131 7.09 -11.26 2.90
CA ALA A 131 6.85 -12.23 1.83
C ALA A 131 8.02 -12.34 0.83
N CYS A 132 8.95 -11.39 0.83
CA CYS A 132 10.03 -11.34 -0.14
C CYS A 132 11.21 -12.23 0.30
N PRO A 133 11.57 -13.28 -0.46
CA PRO A 133 12.67 -14.16 -0.07
C PRO A 133 14.05 -13.48 -0.14
N VAL A 134 14.15 -12.35 -0.87
CA VAL A 134 15.39 -11.58 -1.01
C VAL A 134 15.59 -10.62 0.15
N TYR A 135 14.50 -10.09 0.70
CA TYR A 135 14.55 -9.14 1.81
C TYR A 135 15.00 -9.78 3.13
N ALA A 136 14.90 -11.09 3.27
CA ALA A 136 15.12 -11.85 4.49
C ALA A 136 16.36 -11.39 5.30
N GLY A 137 16.20 -10.32 6.10
CA GLY A 137 17.23 -9.73 6.92
C GLY A 137 17.61 -8.29 6.62
N GLY A 138 17.16 -7.70 5.52
CA GLY A 138 17.22 -6.23 5.28
C GLY A 138 18.56 -5.65 4.83
N ASP A 139 19.67 -6.35 4.96
CA ASP A 139 20.99 -5.77 4.70
C ASP A 139 21.39 -5.75 3.21
N ALA A 140 20.80 -6.62 2.39
CA ALA A 140 21.19 -6.80 0.98
C ALA A 140 20.13 -6.28 -0.01
N PHE A 141 19.03 -5.76 0.47
CA PHE A 141 17.93 -5.26 -0.36
C PHE A 141 17.13 -4.20 0.38
N ILE A 142 16.95 -3.03 -0.21
CA ILE A 142 16.16 -1.94 0.39
C ILE A 142 14.69 -2.28 0.57
N GLY A 143 14.20 -3.30 -0.12
CA GLY A 143 12.88 -3.88 0.05
C GLY A 143 11.81 -3.37 -0.91
N PRO A 144 10.78 -4.20 -1.14
CA PRO A 144 9.68 -3.84 -2.03
C PRO A 144 8.86 -2.65 -1.52
N ALA A 145 8.70 -2.43 -0.22
CA ALA A 145 7.94 -1.29 0.31
C ALA A 145 8.61 0.05 0.00
N ALA A 146 9.94 0.12 0.14
CA ALA A 146 10.71 1.31 -0.21
C ALA A 146 10.63 1.60 -1.72
N LEU A 147 10.73 0.57 -2.56
CA LEU A 147 10.62 0.70 -4.01
C LEU A 147 9.21 1.11 -4.45
N ILE A 148 8.15 0.57 -3.85
CA ILE A 148 6.76 0.99 -4.10
C ILE A 148 6.56 2.47 -3.72
N SER A 149 7.09 2.87 -2.57
CA SER A 149 7.04 4.28 -2.15
C SER A 149 7.71 5.20 -3.18
N THR A 150 8.86 4.78 -3.72
CA THR A 150 9.56 5.53 -4.78
C THR A 150 8.78 5.52 -6.09
N SER A 151 8.26 4.36 -6.51
CA SER A 151 7.46 4.22 -7.73
C SER A 151 6.26 5.16 -7.75
N ARG A 152 5.61 5.35 -6.59
CA ARG A 152 4.51 6.30 -6.45
C ARG A 152 4.91 7.70 -6.90
N PHE A 153 6.07 8.20 -6.47
CA PHE A 153 6.53 9.55 -6.80
C PHE A 153 7.11 9.64 -8.21
N VAL A 154 7.81 8.60 -8.68
CA VAL A 154 8.31 8.50 -10.07
C VAL A 154 7.16 8.54 -11.08
N ASN A 155 5.98 8.05 -10.71
CA ASN A 155 4.78 8.07 -11.55
C ASN A 155 3.93 9.35 -11.37
N ASP A 156 4.24 10.17 -10.39
CA ASP A 156 3.51 11.41 -10.13
C ASP A 156 4.01 12.52 -11.07
N SER A 157 3.16 12.97 -11.98
CA SER A 157 3.51 14.02 -12.96
C SER A 157 3.86 15.37 -12.34
N ARG A 158 3.65 15.54 -11.06
CA ARG A 158 3.96 16.76 -10.32
C ARG A 158 5.33 16.72 -9.66
N ASP A 159 5.93 15.51 -9.54
CA ASP A 159 7.23 15.34 -8.92
C ASP A 159 8.35 15.71 -9.91
N THR A 160 9.23 16.62 -9.50
CA THR A 160 10.34 17.12 -10.31
C THR A 160 11.65 16.38 -10.04
N ALA A 161 11.69 15.50 -9.02
CA ALA A 161 12.88 14.78 -8.62
C ALA A 161 12.95 13.35 -9.17
N THR A 162 12.25 13.05 -10.26
CA THR A 162 12.17 11.69 -10.82
C THR A 162 13.55 11.10 -11.08
N ASP A 163 14.47 11.85 -11.67
CA ASP A 163 15.82 11.37 -11.98
C ASP A 163 16.64 11.09 -10.71
N GLU A 164 16.59 11.98 -9.74
CA GLU A 164 17.24 11.79 -8.42
C GLU A 164 16.72 10.53 -7.72
N ARG A 165 15.41 10.27 -7.81
CA ARG A 165 14.79 9.08 -7.21
C ARG A 165 15.23 7.79 -7.90
N LEU A 166 15.32 7.81 -9.22
CA LEU A 166 15.80 6.67 -10.00
C LEU A 166 17.28 6.40 -9.70
N ASP A 167 18.11 7.45 -9.60
CA ASP A 167 19.52 7.31 -9.21
C ASP A 167 19.68 6.71 -7.80
N ALA A 168 18.83 7.12 -6.87
CA ALA A 168 18.88 6.65 -5.50
C ALA A 168 18.56 5.14 -5.34
N ILE A 169 17.81 4.56 -6.27
CA ILE A 169 17.46 3.13 -6.27
C ILE A 169 18.26 2.29 -7.27
N ASP A 170 19.04 2.93 -8.16
CA ASP A 170 19.92 2.22 -9.10
C ASP A 170 21.21 1.77 -8.42
N THR A 171 21.06 0.89 -7.48
CA THR A 171 22.15 0.37 -6.65
C THR A 171 22.08 -1.17 -6.59
N ALA A 172 23.16 -1.80 -6.14
CA ALA A 172 23.22 -3.26 -6.03
C ALA A 172 22.21 -3.82 -5.04
N ASP A 173 21.92 -3.08 -3.98
CA ASP A 173 20.91 -3.36 -2.94
C ASP A 173 19.54 -2.70 -3.23
N GLY A 174 19.45 -1.92 -4.31
CA GLY A 174 18.23 -1.34 -4.83
C GLY A 174 17.49 -2.25 -5.81
N VAL A 175 17.17 -1.71 -6.99
CA VAL A 175 16.42 -2.46 -8.03
C VAL A 175 17.15 -3.69 -8.54
N ALA A 176 18.48 -3.70 -8.51
CA ALA A 176 19.29 -4.83 -8.98
C ALA A 176 19.14 -6.08 -8.10
N ALA A 177 18.82 -5.93 -6.82
CA ALA A 177 18.60 -7.04 -5.90
C ALA A 177 17.28 -7.78 -6.16
N CYS A 178 16.30 -7.17 -6.81
CA CYS A 178 15.00 -7.77 -7.06
C CYS A 178 15.10 -8.96 -8.03
N GLN A 179 14.75 -10.16 -7.56
CA GLN A 179 14.76 -11.40 -8.35
C GLN A 179 13.43 -11.70 -9.04
N SER A 180 12.47 -10.78 -9.02
CA SER A 180 11.18 -10.90 -9.69
C SER A 180 10.33 -12.13 -9.30
N VAL A 181 10.45 -12.61 -8.07
CA VAL A 181 9.70 -13.78 -7.56
C VAL A 181 8.20 -13.49 -7.42
N ARG A 182 7.80 -12.23 -7.32
CA ARG A 182 6.41 -11.73 -7.20
C ARG A 182 5.64 -12.23 -5.96
N ALA A 183 6.31 -12.76 -4.95
CA ALA A 183 5.66 -13.13 -3.69
C ALA A 183 5.02 -11.91 -3.00
N CYS A 184 5.64 -10.75 -3.12
CA CYS A 184 5.15 -9.47 -2.59
C CYS A 184 3.76 -9.08 -3.11
N SER A 185 3.45 -9.34 -4.40
CA SER A 185 2.13 -9.05 -4.99
C SER A 185 1.01 -9.85 -4.34
N ARG A 186 1.26 -11.15 -4.12
CA ARG A 186 0.23 -12.08 -3.63
C ARG A 186 -0.23 -11.79 -2.21
N HIS A 187 0.58 -11.10 -1.43
CA HIS A 187 0.33 -10.86 -0.02
C HIS A 187 -0.09 -9.41 0.29
N CYS A 188 -0.15 -8.53 -0.71
CA CYS A 188 -0.53 -7.14 -0.49
C CYS A 188 -2.01 -7.02 -0.10
N PRO A 189 -2.34 -6.55 1.14
CA PRO A 189 -3.72 -6.42 1.60
C PRO A 189 -4.47 -5.26 0.90
N ARG A 190 -3.74 -4.40 0.17
CA ARG A 190 -4.31 -3.26 -0.57
C ARG A 190 -4.48 -3.56 -2.06
N GLY A 191 -4.17 -4.79 -2.51
CA GLY A 191 -4.30 -5.19 -3.89
C GLY A 191 -3.30 -4.54 -4.84
N ILE A 192 -2.19 -4.03 -4.33
CA ILE A 192 -1.10 -3.48 -5.17
C ILE A 192 -0.36 -4.66 -5.79
N ASP A 193 -0.23 -4.68 -7.11
CA ASP A 193 0.68 -5.62 -7.78
C ASP A 193 2.12 -5.13 -7.66
N VAL A 194 2.70 -5.38 -6.48
CA VAL A 194 4.04 -4.92 -6.13
C VAL A 194 5.10 -5.44 -7.11
N GLY A 195 4.96 -6.69 -7.57
CA GLY A 195 5.90 -7.29 -8.52
C GLY A 195 5.86 -6.65 -9.90
N GLU A 196 4.68 -6.26 -10.36
CA GLU A 196 4.54 -5.52 -11.62
C GLU A 196 5.19 -4.15 -11.52
N GLU A 197 4.92 -3.43 -10.43
CA GLU A 197 5.54 -2.13 -10.20
C GLU A 197 7.08 -2.22 -10.12
N MET A 198 7.60 -3.31 -9.53
CA MET A 198 9.04 -3.56 -9.52
C MET A 198 9.59 -3.73 -10.94
N TRP A 199 8.88 -4.42 -11.81
CA TRP A 199 9.31 -4.57 -13.21
C TRP A 199 9.33 -3.24 -13.94
N GLN A 200 8.29 -2.43 -13.75
CA GLN A 200 8.21 -1.12 -14.39
C GLN A 200 9.32 -0.17 -13.92
N ILE A 201 9.61 -0.14 -12.62
CA ILE A 201 10.67 0.73 -12.11
C ILE A 201 12.07 0.25 -12.53
N VAL A 202 12.30 -1.08 -12.55
CA VAL A 202 13.54 -1.67 -13.08
C VAL A 202 13.72 -1.33 -14.57
N ALA A 203 12.64 -1.42 -15.37
CA ALA A 203 12.68 -1.05 -16.77
C ALA A 203 13.08 0.43 -16.95
N ARG A 204 12.46 1.32 -16.19
CA ARG A 204 12.78 2.76 -16.23
C ARG A 204 14.23 3.08 -15.86
N VAL A 205 14.78 2.37 -14.85
CA VAL A 205 16.20 2.53 -14.49
C VAL A 205 17.12 2.08 -15.61
N ARG A 206 16.75 1.03 -16.35
CA ARG A 206 17.57 0.49 -17.47
C ARG A 206 17.46 1.28 -18.76
N GLU A 207 16.39 2.02 -18.96
CA GLU A 207 16.13 2.83 -20.17
C GLU A 207 16.81 4.21 -20.12
N ARG A 208 17.44 4.55 -19.03
CA ARG A 208 18.22 5.79 -18.82
C ARG A 208 19.64 5.60 -19.31
#